data_b6e0e0fee6a526be1cd8b07be9f93508
#
_entry.id   b6e0e0fee6a526be1cd8b07be9f93508
#
_cell.length_a   1.000
_cell.length_b   1.000
_cell.length_c   1.000
_cell.angle_alpha   90.00
_cell.angle_beta   90.00
_cell.angle_gamma   90.00
#
_symmetry.space_group_name_H-M   'P 1'
#
loop_
_entity.id
_entity.type
_entity.pdbx_description
1 polymer ?
#
loop_
_entity_poly.entity_id
_entity_poly.type
_entity_poly.pdbx_seq_one_letter_code
_entity_poly.pdbx_strand_id
1 'polypeptide(L)'
;VRLRIKESDLPRALKITESSAWLAESIVGEKTPKVEHRTKKVLIPVDFSNYSMKACEFGFNFAKSFDAEVILLHVYFTPIYASSLPYGDVFNYQISDEETVKNVLHKVHDDLNTLSEKIKQKVASGEFPDVKYTCVLREGIPEEEILRYKKEHRPRIIIMGTRGKN
;
A
#
# COMPACT_ATOMS: atom_id res chain seq x y z
N VAL A 1 9.25 31.55 -0.62
CA VAL A 1 8.01 32.36 -0.46
C VAL A 1 8.44 33.74 0.01
N ARG A 2 8.14 34.82 -0.75
CA ARG A 2 8.40 36.20 -0.35
C ARG A 2 7.12 36.73 0.30
N LEU A 3 7.16 36.95 1.62
CA LEU A 3 6.09 37.64 2.34
C LEU A 3 6.25 39.16 2.14
N ARG A 4 5.19 39.86 1.71
CA ARG A 4 5.14 41.30 1.61
C ARG A 4 4.24 41.82 2.73
N ILE A 5 4.76 42.69 3.58
CA ILE A 5 4.06 43.31 4.69
C ILE A 5 3.94 44.78 4.41
N LYS A 6 2.79 45.40 4.75
CA LYS A 6 2.66 46.87 4.67
C LYS A 6 3.56 47.51 5.73
N GLU A 7 4.15 48.65 5.44
CA GLU A 7 5.06 49.34 6.33
C GLU A 7 4.42 49.74 7.64
N SER A 8 3.13 50.02 7.63
CA SER A 8 2.30 50.27 8.82
C SER A 8 2.18 49.08 9.77
N ASP A 9 2.33 47.87 9.25
CA ASP A 9 2.16 46.63 10.02
C ASP A 9 3.50 46.02 10.49
N LEU A 10 4.61 46.66 10.12
CA LEU A 10 5.96 46.22 10.47
C LEU A 10 6.18 46.09 12.00
N PRO A 11 5.79 47.07 12.86
CA PRO A 11 5.97 46.92 14.31
C PRO A 11 5.20 45.77 14.90
N ARG A 12 4.01 45.46 14.35
CA ARG A 12 3.17 44.35 14.78
C ARG A 12 3.72 42.99 14.33
N ALA A 13 4.29 42.94 13.13
CA ALA A 13 4.94 41.73 12.59
C ALA A 13 6.23 41.41 13.36
N LEU A 14 7.04 42.41 13.71
CA LEU A 14 8.23 42.23 14.52
C LEU A 14 7.88 41.73 15.93
N LYS A 15 6.83 42.26 16.56
CA LYS A 15 6.37 41.79 17.86
C LYS A 15 5.91 40.34 17.88
N ILE A 16 5.32 39.87 16.76
CA ILE A 16 4.91 38.48 16.60
C ILE A 16 6.13 37.57 16.42
N THR A 17 7.14 37.97 15.66
CA THR A 17 8.40 37.23 15.48
C THR A 17 9.24 37.19 16.74
N GLU A 18 9.29 38.28 17.52
CA GLU A 18 9.96 38.30 18.81
C GLU A 18 9.22 37.44 19.85
N SER A 19 7.89 37.46 19.84
CA SER A 19 7.09 36.62 20.76
C SER A 19 7.11 35.13 20.37
N SER A 20 7.49 34.79 19.11
CA SER A 20 7.65 33.40 18.70
C SER A 20 9.04 32.81 19.03
N ALA A 21 9.99 33.62 19.44
CA ALA A 21 11.32 33.14 19.86
C ALA A 21 11.23 32.26 21.13
N TRP A 22 10.35 32.55 22.05
CA TRP A 22 10.13 31.72 23.22
C TRP A 22 9.39 30.40 22.91
N LEU A 23 8.60 30.37 21.82
CA LEU A 23 7.99 29.13 21.33
C LEU A 23 9.07 28.20 20.75
N ALA A 24 10.10 28.74 20.13
CA ALA A 24 11.23 27.95 19.66
C ALA A 24 12.03 27.32 20.81
N GLU A 25 12.20 28.06 21.93
CA GLU A 25 12.85 27.54 23.15
C GLU A 25 11.99 26.52 23.90
N SER A 26 10.65 26.69 23.90
CA SER A 26 9.74 25.70 24.50
C SER A 26 9.65 24.40 23.69
N ILE A 27 9.91 24.47 22.38
CA ILE A 27 9.91 23.29 21.50
C ILE A 27 11.24 22.50 21.61
N VAL A 28 12.33 23.14 22.02
CA VAL A 28 13.62 22.48 22.23
C VAL A 28 13.62 21.60 23.51
N GLY A 29 12.66 21.80 24.43
CA GLY A 29 12.46 20.98 25.64
C GLY A 29 11.59 19.73 25.42
N GLU A 30 10.78 19.68 24.39
CA GLU A 30 10.11 18.45 23.99
C GLU A 30 11.08 17.58 23.19
N LYS A 31 11.32 16.38 23.71
CA LYS A 31 12.06 15.29 23.02
C LYS A 31 11.68 15.36 21.56
N THR A 32 12.62 15.75 20.70
CA THR A 32 12.48 15.57 19.26
C THR A 32 11.87 14.18 19.06
N PRO A 33 10.69 14.06 18.43
CA PRO A 33 10.15 12.74 18.14
C PRO A 33 11.30 12.03 17.42
N LYS A 34 11.78 10.91 17.99
CA LYS A 34 12.71 10.04 17.28
C LYS A 34 12.10 9.93 15.91
N VAL A 35 12.77 10.47 14.90
CA VAL A 35 12.44 10.22 13.51
C VAL A 35 12.64 8.73 13.40
N GLU A 36 11.57 7.97 13.67
CA GLU A 36 11.52 6.58 13.30
C GLU A 36 11.85 6.64 11.81
N HIS A 37 12.98 6.08 11.44
CA HIS A 37 13.32 5.79 10.07
C HIS A 37 12.26 4.79 9.59
N ARG A 38 11.05 5.31 9.33
CA ARG A 38 9.98 4.51 8.73
C ARG A 38 10.50 4.10 7.38
N THR A 39 10.80 2.82 7.27
CA THR A 39 11.20 2.22 6.00
C THR A 39 10.21 2.68 4.95
N LYS A 40 10.71 3.33 3.92
CA LYS A 40 9.88 3.79 2.81
C LYS A 40 9.29 2.55 2.15
N LYS A 41 7.98 2.53 1.92
CA LYS A 41 7.28 1.37 1.36
C LYS A 41 6.62 1.75 0.04
N VAL A 42 6.78 0.89 -0.94
CA VAL A 42 6.10 0.94 -2.24
C VAL A 42 5.08 -0.18 -2.25
N LEU A 43 3.80 0.14 -2.41
CA LEU A 43 2.72 -0.84 -2.51
C LEU A 43 2.44 -1.14 -3.98
N ILE A 44 2.45 -2.42 -4.34
CA ILE A 44 2.13 -2.87 -5.70
C ILE A 44 1.00 -3.90 -5.62
N PRO A 45 -0.23 -3.50 -5.89
CA PRO A 45 -1.34 -4.44 -6.06
C PRO A 45 -1.10 -5.32 -7.29
N VAL A 46 -1.27 -6.63 -7.14
CA VAL A 46 -1.02 -7.63 -8.18
C VAL A 46 -2.23 -8.53 -8.39
N ASP A 47 -2.52 -8.83 -9.66
CA ASP A 47 -3.57 -9.74 -10.11
C ASP A 47 -3.03 -10.93 -10.91
N PHE A 48 -1.72 -11.16 -10.84
CA PHE A 48 -0.97 -12.18 -11.58
C PHE A 48 -1.00 -12.04 -13.11
N SER A 49 -1.46 -10.91 -13.63
CA SER A 49 -1.42 -10.59 -15.05
C SER A 49 -0.04 -10.12 -15.49
N ASN A 50 0.19 -10.11 -16.81
CA ASN A 50 1.41 -9.51 -17.38
C ASN A 50 1.50 -7.99 -17.09
N TYR A 51 0.38 -7.31 -16.88
CA TYR A 51 0.34 -5.90 -16.55
C TYR A 51 0.81 -5.66 -15.12
N SER A 52 0.42 -6.53 -14.18
CA SER A 52 0.93 -6.44 -12.80
C SER A 52 2.42 -6.78 -12.73
N MET A 53 2.93 -7.66 -13.60
CA MET A 53 4.37 -7.92 -13.70
C MET A 53 5.15 -6.69 -14.20
N LYS A 54 4.63 -5.93 -15.17
CA LYS A 54 5.22 -4.65 -15.58
C LYS A 54 5.17 -3.60 -14.47
N ALA A 55 4.09 -3.58 -13.68
CA ALA A 55 4.03 -2.73 -12.50
C ALA A 55 5.09 -3.12 -11.45
N CYS A 56 5.36 -4.42 -11.28
CA CYS A 56 6.45 -4.91 -10.44
C CYS A 56 7.81 -4.42 -10.95
N GLU A 57 8.09 -4.57 -12.25
CA GLU A 57 9.34 -4.10 -12.86
C GLU A 57 9.60 -2.62 -12.56
N PHE A 58 8.59 -1.78 -12.83
CA PHE A 58 8.68 -0.34 -12.52
C PHE A 58 8.84 -0.09 -11.02
N GLY A 59 8.06 -0.78 -10.19
CA GLY A 59 8.05 -0.61 -8.75
C GLY A 59 9.35 -1.02 -8.06
N PHE A 60 9.99 -2.09 -8.50
CA PHE A 60 11.29 -2.52 -8.00
C PHE A 60 12.39 -1.53 -8.35
N ASN A 61 12.43 -1.03 -9.59
CA ASN A 61 13.37 0.01 -10.01
C ASN A 61 13.16 1.31 -9.24
N PHE A 62 11.90 1.70 -9.03
CA PHE A 62 11.56 2.86 -8.21
C PHE A 62 12.01 2.66 -6.76
N ALA A 63 11.71 1.52 -6.16
CA ALA A 63 12.08 1.21 -4.77
C ALA A 63 13.60 1.25 -4.57
N LYS A 64 14.37 0.72 -5.52
CA LYS A 64 15.84 0.79 -5.49
C LYS A 64 16.34 2.23 -5.47
N SER A 65 15.77 3.10 -6.30
CA SER A 65 16.19 4.51 -6.42
C SER A 65 15.90 5.32 -5.14
N PHE A 66 14.92 4.89 -4.34
CA PHE A 66 14.48 5.61 -3.14
C PHE A 66 14.82 4.88 -1.83
N ASP A 67 15.58 3.79 -1.89
CA ASP A 67 15.88 2.93 -0.73
C ASP A 67 14.59 2.55 0.01
N ALA A 68 13.68 1.91 -0.71
CA ALA A 68 12.37 1.53 -0.22
C ALA A 68 12.16 0.01 -0.27
N GLU A 69 11.29 -0.51 0.60
CA GLU A 69 10.81 -1.89 0.54
C GLU A 69 9.58 -1.98 -0.38
N VAL A 70 9.43 -3.11 -1.07
CA VAL A 70 8.27 -3.39 -1.92
C VAL A 70 7.28 -4.28 -1.17
N ILE A 71 6.00 -3.95 -1.27
CA ILE A 71 4.89 -4.77 -0.78
C ILE A 71 4.06 -5.17 -1.99
N LEU A 72 4.02 -6.46 -2.27
CA LEU A 72 3.15 -7.07 -3.28
C LEU A 72 1.86 -7.48 -2.60
N LEU A 73 0.76 -6.82 -2.92
CA LEU A 73 -0.55 -7.08 -2.33
C LEU A 73 -1.45 -7.77 -3.36
N HIS A 74 -1.86 -9.01 -3.06
CA HIS A 74 -2.94 -9.65 -3.79
C HIS A 74 -4.20 -9.68 -2.94
N VAL A 75 -5.32 -9.30 -3.56
CA VAL A 75 -6.64 -9.37 -2.93
C VAL A 75 -7.44 -10.43 -3.65
N TYR A 76 -7.92 -11.41 -2.91
CA TYR A 76 -8.77 -12.47 -3.43
C TYR A 76 -10.18 -12.35 -2.86
N PHE A 77 -11.13 -12.90 -3.57
CA PHE A 77 -12.53 -12.91 -3.17
C PHE A 77 -13.01 -14.35 -3.04
N THR A 78 -13.62 -14.65 -1.89
CA THR A 78 -14.32 -15.92 -1.70
C THR A 78 -15.77 -15.74 -2.14
N PRO A 79 -16.22 -16.45 -3.19
CA PRO A 79 -17.58 -16.30 -3.67
C PRO A 79 -18.59 -16.75 -2.61
N ILE A 80 -19.56 -15.89 -2.31
CA ILE A 80 -20.71 -16.20 -1.46
C ILE A 80 -21.88 -16.54 -2.40
N TYR A 81 -22.35 -17.77 -2.36
CA TYR A 81 -23.54 -18.15 -3.12
C TYR A 81 -24.78 -17.85 -2.28
N ALA A 82 -25.66 -16.99 -2.78
CA ALA A 82 -27.00 -16.82 -2.24
C ALA A 82 -27.90 -17.93 -2.82
N SER A 83 -28.27 -18.93 -2.02
CA SER A 83 -29.30 -19.88 -2.42
C SER A 83 -30.66 -19.30 -2.09
N SER A 84 -31.45 -18.96 -3.11
CA SER A 84 -32.86 -18.65 -2.94
C SER A 84 -33.63 -19.97 -2.79
N LEU A 85 -34.09 -20.25 -1.58
CA LEU A 85 -35.08 -21.30 -1.39
C LEU A 85 -36.47 -20.83 -1.88
N PRO A 86 -37.27 -21.67 -2.57
CA PRO A 86 -38.54 -21.27 -3.17
C PRO A 86 -39.65 -20.99 -2.17
N TYR A 87 -39.43 -21.09 -0.88
CA TYR A 87 -40.38 -20.86 0.18
C TYR A 87 -39.74 -20.13 1.37
N GLY A 88 -40.08 -18.85 1.53
CA GLY A 88 -39.92 -18.10 2.77
C GLY A 88 -38.75 -17.09 2.77
N ASP A 89 -39.00 -15.95 3.42
CA ASP A 89 -38.18 -14.75 3.55
C ASP A 89 -36.82 -14.90 4.30
N VAL A 90 -36.16 -16.03 4.18
CA VAL A 90 -34.86 -16.23 4.79
C VAL A 90 -33.82 -16.39 3.68
N PHE A 91 -33.12 -15.30 3.40
CA PHE A 91 -31.88 -15.35 2.62
C PHE A 91 -30.85 -16.16 3.40
N ASN A 92 -30.75 -17.46 3.12
CA ASN A 92 -29.68 -18.27 3.62
C ASN A 92 -28.44 -17.99 2.77
N TYR A 93 -27.56 -17.14 3.27
CA TYR A 93 -26.23 -16.97 2.70
C TYR A 93 -25.43 -18.24 3.00
N GLN A 94 -25.43 -19.19 2.09
CA GLN A 94 -24.47 -20.28 2.18
C GLN A 94 -23.10 -19.71 1.81
N ILE A 95 -22.25 -19.58 2.84
CA ILE A 95 -20.81 -19.49 2.63
C ILE A 95 -20.43 -20.70 1.77
N SER A 96 -19.64 -20.48 0.72
CA SER A 96 -19.09 -21.58 -0.09
C SER A 96 -18.65 -22.71 0.83
N ASP A 97 -18.91 -23.96 0.42
CA ASP A 97 -18.48 -25.11 1.20
C ASP A 97 -16.97 -25.00 1.54
N GLU A 98 -16.58 -25.59 2.65
CA GLU A 98 -15.18 -25.54 3.12
C GLU A 98 -14.18 -25.97 2.03
N GLU A 99 -14.58 -26.88 1.16
CA GLU A 99 -13.75 -27.39 0.07
C GLU A 99 -13.50 -26.32 -0.99
N THR A 100 -14.53 -25.57 -1.39
CA THR A 100 -14.38 -24.44 -2.33
C THR A 100 -13.48 -23.35 -1.76
N VAL A 101 -13.64 -22.98 -0.48
CA VAL A 101 -12.79 -22.01 0.19
C VAL A 101 -11.33 -22.49 0.22
N LYS A 102 -11.09 -23.73 0.59
CA LYS A 102 -9.75 -24.34 0.61
C LYS A 102 -9.12 -24.33 -0.78
N ASN A 103 -9.89 -24.68 -1.82
CA ASN A 103 -9.41 -24.70 -3.20
C ASN A 103 -9.03 -23.28 -3.70
N VAL A 104 -9.82 -22.28 -3.37
CA VAL A 104 -9.51 -20.88 -3.68
C VAL A 104 -8.22 -20.46 -2.97
N LEU A 105 -8.09 -20.73 -1.69
CA LEU A 105 -6.89 -20.39 -0.92
C LEU A 105 -5.65 -21.11 -1.46
N HIS A 106 -5.71 -22.40 -1.76
CA HIS A 106 -4.60 -23.14 -2.35
C HIS A 106 -4.16 -22.51 -3.66
N LYS A 107 -5.11 -22.24 -4.57
CA LYS A 107 -4.81 -21.63 -5.85
C LYS A 107 -4.15 -20.25 -5.70
N VAL A 108 -4.66 -19.42 -4.81
CA VAL A 108 -4.10 -18.08 -4.58
C VAL A 108 -2.70 -18.16 -4.00
N HIS A 109 -2.43 -19.11 -3.10
CA HIS A 109 -1.09 -19.36 -2.57
C HIS A 109 -0.12 -19.84 -3.66
N ASP A 110 -0.56 -20.77 -4.52
CA ASP A 110 0.27 -21.29 -5.63
C ASP A 110 0.58 -20.18 -6.65
N ASP A 111 -0.40 -19.35 -6.98
CA ASP A 111 -0.22 -18.21 -7.89
C ASP A 111 0.76 -17.19 -7.28
N LEU A 112 0.68 -16.93 -5.97
CA LEU A 112 1.59 -16.03 -5.27
C LEU A 112 3.01 -16.58 -5.19
N ASN A 113 3.16 -17.87 -4.92
CA ASN A 113 4.45 -18.56 -4.94
C ASN A 113 5.07 -18.50 -6.34
N THR A 114 4.27 -18.75 -7.38
CA THR A 114 4.70 -18.65 -8.78
C THR A 114 5.18 -17.23 -9.11
N LEU A 115 4.47 -16.20 -8.65
CA LEU A 115 4.89 -14.81 -8.81
C LEU A 115 6.22 -14.55 -8.09
N SER A 116 6.35 -15.02 -6.84
CA SER A 116 7.56 -14.85 -6.04
C SER A 116 8.78 -15.51 -6.71
N GLU A 117 8.62 -16.73 -7.23
CA GLU A 117 9.68 -17.42 -7.96
C GLU A 117 10.08 -16.69 -9.25
N LYS A 118 9.12 -16.17 -10.02
CA LYS A 118 9.41 -15.34 -11.20
C LYS A 118 10.19 -14.08 -10.83
N ILE A 119 9.84 -13.43 -9.73
CA ILE A 119 10.56 -12.25 -9.25
C ILE A 119 11.98 -12.63 -8.84
N LYS A 120 12.17 -13.71 -8.08
CA LYS A 120 13.52 -14.19 -7.71
C LYS A 120 14.39 -14.48 -8.93
N GLN A 121 13.82 -15.13 -9.96
CA GLN A 121 14.53 -15.39 -11.21
C GLN A 121 14.94 -14.09 -11.91
N LYS A 122 14.06 -13.10 -11.95
CA LYS A 122 14.35 -11.78 -12.55
C LYS A 122 15.39 -10.98 -11.74
N VAL A 123 15.42 -11.12 -10.43
CA VAL A 123 16.48 -10.56 -9.60
C VAL A 123 17.81 -11.29 -9.85
N ALA A 124 17.80 -12.61 -9.91
CA ALA A 124 18.99 -13.40 -10.16
C ALA A 124 19.60 -13.15 -11.56
N SER A 125 18.76 -12.89 -12.57
CA SER A 125 19.20 -12.54 -13.93
C SER A 125 19.66 -11.08 -14.07
N GLY A 126 19.47 -10.24 -13.04
CA GLY A 126 19.75 -8.81 -13.07
C GLY A 126 18.71 -7.95 -13.80
N GLU A 127 17.58 -8.55 -14.21
CA GLU A 127 16.46 -7.82 -14.83
C GLU A 127 15.72 -6.95 -13.80
N PHE A 128 15.56 -7.46 -12.57
CA PHE A 128 15.06 -6.69 -11.44
C PHE A 128 16.17 -6.37 -10.45
N PRO A 129 16.19 -5.17 -9.86
CA PRO A 129 17.14 -4.87 -8.80
C PRO A 129 16.83 -5.70 -7.54
N ASP A 130 17.88 -6.04 -6.78
CA ASP A 130 17.74 -6.66 -5.49
C ASP A 130 17.20 -5.64 -4.48
N VAL A 131 15.94 -5.79 -4.13
CA VAL A 131 15.18 -4.97 -3.20
C VAL A 131 14.40 -5.88 -2.26
N LYS A 132 14.39 -5.54 -0.98
CA LYS A 132 13.57 -6.26 -0.01
C LYS A 132 12.08 -6.16 -0.38
N TYR A 133 11.42 -7.29 -0.47
CA TYR A 133 9.98 -7.32 -0.74
C TYR A 133 9.23 -8.30 0.16
N THR A 134 7.93 -8.07 0.31
CA THR A 134 7.01 -8.91 1.07
C THR A 134 5.74 -9.12 0.25
N CYS A 135 5.25 -10.37 0.22
CA CYS A 135 3.96 -10.71 -0.38
C CYS A 135 2.89 -10.74 0.70
N VAL A 136 1.75 -10.14 0.42
CA VAL A 136 0.61 -10.04 1.32
C VAL A 136 -0.65 -10.48 0.62
N LEU A 137 -1.44 -11.30 1.28
CA LEU A 137 -2.79 -11.70 0.86
C LEU A 137 -3.83 -11.00 1.71
N ARG A 138 -4.89 -10.52 1.08
CA ARG A 138 -6.09 -10.00 1.75
C ARG A 138 -7.32 -10.59 1.09
N GLU A 139 -8.35 -10.83 1.89
CA GLU A 139 -9.66 -11.25 1.42
C GLU A 139 -10.59 -10.04 1.37
N GLY A 140 -11.33 -9.88 0.26
CA GLY A 140 -12.32 -8.83 0.12
C GLY A 140 -12.38 -8.22 -1.26
N ILE A 141 -12.98 -7.04 -1.34
CA ILE A 141 -13.07 -6.26 -2.58
C ILE A 141 -11.73 -5.57 -2.83
N PRO A 142 -11.07 -5.76 -3.99
CA PRO A 142 -9.73 -5.26 -4.24
C PRO A 142 -9.55 -3.76 -3.98
N GLU A 143 -10.49 -2.94 -4.43
CA GLU A 143 -10.42 -1.49 -4.22
C GLU A 143 -10.44 -1.13 -2.73
N GLU A 144 -11.35 -1.74 -1.97
CA GLU A 144 -11.50 -1.46 -0.53
C GLU A 144 -10.27 -1.92 0.26
N GLU A 145 -9.76 -3.13 -0.03
CA GLU A 145 -8.62 -3.70 0.68
C GLU A 145 -7.32 -2.96 0.37
N ILE A 146 -7.12 -2.51 -0.87
CA ILE A 146 -5.97 -1.66 -1.24
C ILE A 146 -6.02 -0.33 -0.46
N LEU A 147 -7.19 0.31 -0.41
CA LEU A 147 -7.37 1.56 0.33
C LEU A 147 -7.24 1.36 1.85
N ARG A 148 -7.72 0.24 2.39
CA ARG A 148 -7.56 -0.14 3.78
C ARG A 148 -6.09 -0.37 4.11
N TYR A 149 -5.39 -1.14 3.30
CA TYR A 149 -3.96 -1.40 3.46
C TYR A 149 -3.13 -0.11 3.41
N LYS A 150 -3.47 0.80 2.48
CA LYS A 150 -2.87 2.15 2.42
C LYS A 150 -3.04 2.92 3.73
N LYS A 151 -4.23 2.89 4.34
CA LYS A 151 -4.50 3.60 5.62
C LYS A 151 -3.70 2.98 6.78
N GLU A 152 -3.63 1.65 6.85
CA GLU A 152 -2.95 0.90 7.91
C GLU A 152 -1.43 1.06 7.84
N HIS A 153 -0.85 0.88 6.67
CA HIS A 153 0.60 0.76 6.49
C HIS A 153 1.28 2.01 5.93
N ARG A 154 0.51 2.97 5.43
CA ARG A 154 0.96 4.27 4.91
C ARG A 154 2.14 4.16 3.93
N PRO A 155 2.03 3.37 2.85
CA PRO A 155 3.06 3.35 1.82
C PRO A 155 3.21 4.73 1.21
N ARG A 156 4.43 5.05 0.75
CA ARG A 156 4.73 6.34 0.12
C ARG A 156 4.06 6.49 -1.23
N ILE A 157 3.94 5.38 -1.96
CA ILE A 157 3.37 5.34 -3.30
C ILE A 157 2.67 4.00 -3.52
N ILE A 158 1.66 4.01 -4.37
CA ILE A 158 1.01 2.82 -4.92
C ILE A 158 1.29 2.79 -6.41
N ILE A 159 1.84 1.69 -6.91
CA ILE A 159 2.13 1.47 -8.32
C ILE A 159 1.28 0.29 -8.78
N MET A 160 0.46 0.49 -9.80
CA MET A 160 -0.44 -0.55 -10.30
C MET A 160 -0.53 -0.52 -11.82
N GLY A 161 -0.86 -1.67 -12.40
CA GLY A 161 -1.18 -1.77 -13.81
C GLY A 161 -2.48 -1.03 -14.14
N THR A 162 -2.55 -0.44 -15.33
CA THR A 162 -3.76 0.24 -15.81
C THR A 162 -4.80 -0.72 -16.40
N ARG A 163 -4.42 -1.99 -16.60
CA ARG A 163 -5.28 -3.07 -17.11
C ARG A 163 -5.09 -4.28 -16.20
N GLY A 164 -6.20 -4.94 -15.88
CA GLY A 164 -6.21 -6.17 -15.11
C GLY A 164 -6.23 -7.41 -16.00
N LYS A 165 -6.41 -8.57 -15.35
CA LYS A 165 -6.64 -9.85 -16.03
C LYS A 165 -8.05 -9.80 -16.64
N ASN A 166 -8.13 -9.95 -17.99
CA ASN A 166 -9.39 -10.13 -18.69
C ASN A 166 -9.88 -11.56 -18.53
#